data_2989ec06611bbbbd75c77327480a901d
#
_entry.id   2989ec06611bbbbd75c77327480a901d
#
_cell.length_a   1.000
_cell.length_b   1.000
_cell.length_c   1.000
_cell.angle_alpha   90.00
_cell.angle_beta   90.00
_cell.angle_gamma   90.00
#
_symmetry.space_group_name_H-M   'P 1'
#
loop_
_entity.id
_entity.type
_entity.pdbx_description
1 polymer ?
#
loop_
_entity_poly.entity_id
_entity_poly.type
_entity_poly.pdbx_seq_one_letter_code
_entity_poly.pdbx_strand_id
1 'polypeptide(L)'
;MWTAPKIAPLRSRLRQAWQRRALTLKAASFAVIGVINTLLDFGVFLVARELFRTSYSTAVLGALAQFCHCGTAEKLALIPANVLAWSVAVSGSYVLNSLVTFAVESGRQLRLRSFASFVASGVAGLIANTATVYGLSYFIPEVAAKACAILASFLVNFSLSHFVVFRPARRRAGTSAE
;
A
#
# COMPACT_ATOMS: atom_id res chain seq x y z
N MET A 1 50.19 12.08 13.73
CA MET A 1 49.65 13.22 12.97
C MET A 1 48.13 13.20 13.17
N TRP A 2 47.61 14.02 14.09
CA TRP A 2 46.20 14.07 14.44
C TRP A 2 45.50 15.01 13.48
N THR A 3 44.65 14.49 12.62
CA THR A 3 43.81 15.33 11.73
C THR A 3 42.54 15.73 12.50
N ALA A 4 42.38 17.01 12.80
CA ALA A 4 41.19 17.55 13.43
C ALA A 4 39.95 17.26 12.59
N PRO A 5 38.79 16.88 13.19
CA PRO A 5 37.56 16.62 12.47
C PRO A 5 37.09 17.92 11.76
N LYS A 6 36.94 17.90 10.45
CA LYS A 6 36.42 19.02 9.66
C LYS A 6 34.96 19.30 10.11
N ILE A 7 34.78 20.32 10.94
CA ILE A 7 33.45 20.80 11.36
C ILE A 7 32.75 21.35 10.13
N ALA A 8 31.66 20.69 9.70
CA ALA A 8 30.86 21.15 8.58
C ALA A 8 30.33 22.58 8.83
N PRO A 9 30.35 23.47 7.84
CA PRO A 9 29.93 24.86 7.98
C PRO A 9 28.47 24.97 8.46
N LEU A 10 28.18 25.95 9.32
CA LEU A 10 26.88 26.15 9.97
C LEU A 10 25.68 26.07 8.98
N ARG A 11 25.85 26.62 7.77
CA ARG A 11 24.87 26.57 6.69
C ARG A 11 24.51 25.13 6.26
N SER A 12 25.45 24.21 6.21
CA SER A 12 25.20 22.82 5.86
C SER A 12 24.47 22.07 6.96
N ARG A 13 24.78 22.34 8.24
CA ARG A 13 24.07 21.79 9.39
C ARG A 13 22.61 22.26 9.46
N LEU A 14 22.37 23.56 9.22
CA LEU A 14 21.00 24.11 9.15
C LEU A 14 20.20 23.51 7.99
N ARG A 15 20.81 23.38 6.81
CA ARG A 15 20.17 22.74 5.65
C ARG A 15 19.82 21.28 5.90
N GLN A 16 20.72 20.53 6.53
CA GLN A 16 20.47 19.13 6.93
C GLN A 16 19.37 19.01 7.99
N ALA A 17 19.33 19.91 8.97
CA ALA A 17 18.29 19.94 10.00
C ALA A 17 16.90 20.24 9.39
N TRP A 18 16.84 21.17 8.43
CA TRP A 18 15.62 21.48 7.68
C TRP A 18 15.14 20.31 6.80
N GLN A 19 16.07 19.65 6.10
CA GLN A 19 15.75 18.47 5.29
C GLN A 19 15.24 17.31 6.14
N ARG A 20 15.85 17.07 7.31
CA ARG A 20 15.38 16.05 8.25
C ARG A 20 13.97 16.36 8.78
N ARG A 21 13.69 17.61 9.18
CA ARG A 21 12.34 18.02 9.61
C ARG A 21 11.30 17.86 8.50
N ALA A 22 11.63 18.25 7.29
CA ALA A 22 10.74 18.08 6.14
C ALA A 22 10.45 16.58 5.86
N LEU A 23 11.47 15.72 5.95
CA LEU A 23 11.31 14.28 5.79
C LEU A 23 10.46 13.67 6.91
N THR A 24 10.68 14.08 8.17
CA THR A 24 9.89 13.60 9.31
C THR A 24 8.42 14.00 9.19
N LEU A 25 8.12 15.24 8.79
CA LEU A 25 6.76 15.70 8.57
C LEU A 25 6.07 14.94 7.43
N LYS A 26 6.79 14.66 6.34
CA LYS A 26 6.27 13.84 5.24
C LYS A 26 5.99 12.40 5.70
N ALA A 27 6.90 11.81 6.48
CA ALA A 27 6.70 10.47 7.02
C ALA A 27 5.50 10.41 7.98
N ALA A 28 5.33 11.41 8.84
CA ALA A 28 4.18 11.50 9.73
C ALA A 28 2.87 11.68 8.95
N SER A 29 2.83 12.57 7.94
CA SER A 29 1.68 12.75 7.05
C SER A 29 1.33 11.45 6.32
N PHE A 30 2.34 10.77 5.78
CA PHE A 30 2.17 9.48 5.10
C PHE A 30 1.60 8.41 6.05
N ALA A 31 2.08 8.35 7.30
CA ALA A 31 1.58 7.42 8.30
C ALA A 31 0.10 7.70 8.65
N VAL A 32 -0.27 8.97 8.85
CA VAL A 32 -1.68 9.35 9.12
C VAL A 32 -2.57 8.98 7.93
N ILE A 33 -2.15 9.28 6.70
CA ILE A 33 -2.89 8.88 5.49
C ILE A 33 -2.98 7.35 5.40
N GLY A 34 -1.92 6.63 5.78
CA GLY A 34 -1.93 5.17 5.86
C GLY A 34 -2.99 4.63 6.80
N VAL A 35 -3.14 5.22 7.99
CA VAL A 35 -4.19 4.85 8.95
C VAL A 35 -5.57 5.13 8.36
N ILE A 36 -5.81 6.33 7.81
CA ILE A 36 -7.09 6.69 7.16
C ILE A 36 -7.41 5.70 6.04
N ASN A 37 -6.42 5.37 5.22
CA ASN A 37 -6.58 4.43 4.12
C ASN A 37 -6.92 3.02 4.60
N THR A 38 -6.31 2.57 5.70
CA THR A 38 -6.63 1.27 6.32
C THR A 38 -8.07 1.23 6.84
N LEU A 39 -8.53 2.30 7.49
CA LEU A 39 -9.91 2.40 7.95
C LEU A 39 -10.91 2.43 6.78
N LEU A 40 -10.56 3.12 5.70
CA LEU A 40 -11.36 3.18 4.48
C LEU A 40 -11.45 1.79 3.81
N ASP A 41 -10.31 1.10 3.63
CA ASP A 41 -10.27 -0.28 3.09
C ASP A 41 -11.14 -1.22 3.92
N PHE A 42 -10.98 -1.19 5.24
CA PHE A 42 -11.73 -2.05 6.13
C PHE A 42 -13.24 -1.74 6.10
N GLY A 43 -13.61 -0.47 6.16
CA GLY A 43 -15.02 -0.04 6.11
C GLY A 43 -15.69 -0.43 4.78
N VAL A 44 -15.03 -0.17 3.65
CA VAL A 44 -15.55 -0.57 2.33
C VAL A 44 -15.65 -2.08 2.20
N PHE A 45 -14.69 -2.85 2.75
CA PHE A 45 -14.75 -4.31 2.77
C PHE A 45 -16.00 -4.81 3.51
N LEU A 46 -16.31 -4.25 4.68
CA LEU A 46 -17.51 -4.64 5.44
C LEU A 46 -18.80 -4.40 4.66
N VAL A 47 -18.91 -3.26 3.97
CA VAL A 47 -20.08 -2.94 3.13
C VAL A 47 -20.11 -3.84 1.90
N ALA A 48 -18.98 -4.00 1.21
CA ALA A 48 -18.90 -4.79 -0.02
C ALA A 48 -19.24 -6.26 0.21
N ARG A 49 -18.77 -6.87 1.29
CA ARG A 49 -19.11 -8.28 1.59
C ARG A 49 -20.61 -8.49 1.77
N GLU A 50 -21.32 -7.53 2.39
CA GLU A 50 -22.78 -7.62 2.54
C GLU A 50 -23.49 -7.44 1.17
N LEU A 51 -23.01 -6.53 0.32
CA LEU A 51 -23.54 -6.39 -1.04
C LEU A 51 -23.36 -7.66 -1.87
N PHE A 52 -22.21 -8.35 -1.75
CA PHE A 52 -21.96 -9.62 -2.45
C PHE A 52 -22.69 -10.83 -1.84
N ARG A 53 -23.40 -10.67 -0.72
CA ARG A 53 -24.29 -11.69 -0.14
C ARG A 53 -25.73 -11.65 -0.67
N THR A 54 -26.03 -10.78 -1.62
CA THR A 54 -27.34 -10.71 -2.24
C THR A 54 -27.63 -11.99 -3.04
N SER A 55 -28.92 -12.31 -3.23
CA SER A 55 -29.36 -13.54 -3.90
C SER A 55 -28.78 -13.70 -5.31
N TYR A 56 -28.66 -12.60 -6.08
CA TYR A 56 -28.09 -12.62 -7.41
C TYR A 56 -26.60 -12.96 -7.37
N SER A 57 -25.83 -12.27 -6.51
CA SER A 57 -24.39 -12.50 -6.39
C SER A 57 -24.08 -13.91 -5.88
N THR A 58 -24.85 -14.43 -4.93
CA THR A 58 -24.68 -15.79 -4.41
C THR A 58 -24.98 -16.87 -5.45
N ALA A 59 -25.94 -16.65 -6.34
CA ALA A 59 -26.22 -17.59 -7.45
C ALA A 59 -25.04 -17.68 -8.42
N VAL A 60 -24.51 -16.55 -8.87
CA VAL A 60 -23.37 -16.49 -9.82
C VAL A 60 -22.09 -17.05 -9.16
N LEU A 61 -21.79 -16.61 -7.93
CA LEU A 61 -20.61 -17.08 -7.21
C LEU A 61 -20.73 -18.55 -6.80
N GLY A 62 -21.94 -19.05 -6.54
CA GLY A 62 -22.20 -20.44 -6.27
C GLY A 62 -21.93 -21.34 -7.48
N ALA A 63 -22.40 -20.94 -8.66
CA ALA A 63 -22.10 -21.64 -9.90
C ALA A 63 -20.58 -21.65 -10.17
N LEU A 64 -19.90 -20.52 -9.97
CA LEU A 64 -18.46 -20.42 -10.13
C LEU A 64 -17.70 -21.30 -9.11
N ALA A 65 -18.12 -21.29 -7.84
CA ALA A 65 -17.53 -22.09 -6.78
C ALA A 65 -17.63 -23.60 -7.07
N GLN A 66 -18.76 -24.03 -7.61
CA GLN A 66 -18.96 -25.42 -8.05
C GLN A 66 -18.06 -25.78 -9.24
N PHE A 67 -17.96 -24.90 -10.21
CA PHE A 67 -17.12 -25.10 -11.41
C PHE A 67 -15.65 -25.23 -11.06
N CYS A 68 -15.11 -24.34 -10.21
CA CYS A 68 -13.69 -24.36 -9.85
C CYS A 68 -13.35 -25.22 -8.62
N HIS A 69 -14.35 -25.82 -7.96
CA HIS A 69 -14.18 -26.57 -6.69
C HIS A 69 -13.46 -25.73 -5.61
N CYS A 70 -13.67 -24.41 -5.58
CA CYS A 70 -12.91 -23.45 -4.76
C CYS A 70 -13.69 -22.92 -3.55
N GLY A 71 -14.50 -23.76 -2.92
CA GLY A 71 -15.19 -23.45 -1.66
C GLY A 71 -16.66 -23.10 -1.83
N THR A 72 -17.17 -22.21 -1.00
CA THR A 72 -18.58 -21.78 -1.02
C THR A 72 -18.74 -20.42 -1.68
N ALA A 73 -19.96 -20.07 -2.15
CA ALA A 73 -20.30 -18.75 -2.69
C ALA A 73 -19.91 -17.63 -1.72
N GLU A 74 -20.18 -17.83 -0.42
CA GLU A 74 -19.84 -16.83 0.61
C GLU A 74 -18.34 -16.57 0.72
N LYS A 75 -17.53 -17.62 0.70
CA LYS A 75 -16.07 -17.49 0.75
C LYS A 75 -15.52 -16.86 -0.53
N LEU A 76 -16.09 -17.23 -1.67
CA LEU A 76 -15.67 -16.67 -2.94
C LEU A 76 -16.02 -15.17 -3.05
N ALA A 77 -17.12 -14.72 -2.41
CA ALA A 77 -17.52 -13.32 -2.34
C ALA A 77 -16.50 -12.41 -1.63
N LEU A 78 -15.64 -12.96 -0.77
CA LEU A 78 -14.59 -12.19 -0.11
C LEU A 78 -13.56 -11.65 -1.10
N ILE A 79 -13.34 -12.32 -2.22
CA ILE A 79 -12.36 -11.88 -3.24
C ILE A 79 -12.80 -10.56 -3.89
N PRO A 80 -13.98 -10.47 -4.56
CA PRO A 80 -14.42 -9.21 -5.16
C PRO A 80 -14.67 -8.12 -4.12
N ALA A 81 -15.14 -8.46 -2.92
CA ALA A 81 -15.30 -7.50 -1.83
C ALA A 81 -13.96 -6.89 -1.42
N ASN A 82 -12.92 -7.70 -1.31
CA ASN A 82 -11.58 -7.23 -0.98
C ASN A 82 -10.95 -6.40 -2.11
N VAL A 83 -11.13 -6.82 -3.37
CA VAL A 83 -10.63 -6.06 -4.53
C VAL A 83 -11.32 -4.70 -4.63
N LEU A 84 -12.63 -4.62 -4.40
CA LEU A 84 -13.38 -3.37 -4.38
C LEU A 84 -12.88 -2.45 -3.26
N ALA A 85 -12.73 -2.97 -2.04
CA ALA A 85 -12.21 -2.23 -0.90
C ALA A 85 -10.82 -1.64 -1.18
N TRP A 86 -9.91 -2.47 -1.67
CA TRP A 86 -8.57 -2.04 -2.05
C TRP A 86 -8.61 -0.97 -3.16
N SER A 87 -9.47 -1.12 -4.17
CA SER A 87 -9.57 -0.16 -5.28
C SER A 87 -10.00 1.22 -4.80
N VAL A 88 -10.95 1.29 -3.88
CA VAL A 88 -11.38 2.55 -3.26
C VAL A 88 -10.27 3.12 -2.38
N ALA A 89 -9.66 2.28 -1.55
CA ALA A 89 -8.59 2.69 -0.64
C ALA A 89 -7.35 3.20 -1.40
N VAL A 90 -6.87 2.50 -2.43
CA VAL A 90 -5.70 2.93 -3.19
C VAL A 90 -5.96 4.24 -3.95
N SER A 91 -7.18 4.43 -4.45
CA SER A 91 -7.58 5.68 -5.10
C SER A 91 -7.58 6.85 -4.12
N GLY A 92 -8.18 6.67 -2.94
CA GLY A 92 -8.17 7.65 -1.86
C GLY A 92 -6.75 7.97 -1.37
N SER A 93 -5.92 6.93 -1.22
CA SER A 93 -4.52 7.08 -0.83
C SER A 93 -3.72 7.89 -1.85
N TYR A 94 -3.90 7.63 -3.14
CA TYR A 94 -3.25 8.40 -4.19
C TYR A 94 -3.65 9.88 -4.14
N VAL A 95 -4.95 10.16 -4.01
CA VAL A 95 -5.46 11.55 -3.94
C VAL A 95 -4.87 12.26 -2.73
N LEU A 96 -4.98 11.68 -1.53
CA LEU A 96 -4.47 12.28 -0.31
C LEU A 96 -2.96 12.49 -0.34
N ASN A 97 -2.21 11.49 -0.79
CA ASN A 97 -0.76 11.62 -0.90
C ASN A 97 -0.34 12.67 -1.93
N SER A 98 -1.02 12.75 -3.07
CA SER A 98 -0.72 13.76 -4.11
C SER A 98 -1.05 15.19 -3.66
N LEU A 99 -2.12 15.37 -2.88
CA LEU A 99 -2.59 16.70 -2.46
C LEU A 99 -1.96 17.18 -1.15
N VAL A 100 -1.54 16.26 -0.28
CA VAL A 100 -1.04 16.56 1.07
C VAL A 100 0.45 16.22 1.21
N THR A 101 0.80 14.93 1.19
CA THR A 101 2.17 14.48 1.49
C THR A 101 3.18 14.95 0.44
N PHE A 102 2.83 14.82 -0.82
CA PHE A 102 3.68 15.15 -1.98
C PHE A 102 3.13 16.33 -2.77
N ALA A 103 2.44 17.27 -2.11
CA ALA A 103 1.80 18.41 -2.74
C ALA A 103 2.78 19.29 -3.56
N VAL A 104 4.02 19.42 -3.08
CA VAL A 104 5.08 20.18 -3.76
C VAL A 104 5.58 19.43 -5.00
N GLU A 105 5.86 18.14 -4.88
CA GLU A 105 6.40 17.31 -5.95
C GLU A 105 5.36 17.02 -7.05
N SER A 106 4.11 16.80 -6.66
CA SER A 106 3.01 16.55 -7.59
C SER A 106 2.48 17.83 -8.24
N GLY A 107 2.80 19.01 -7.66
CA GLY A 107 2.17 20.27 -8.01
C GLY A 107 0.67 20.28 -7.72
N ARG A 108 0.21 19.44 -6.76
CA ARG A 108 -1.21 19.21 -6.45
C ARG A 108 -2.05 18.76 -7.65
N GLN A 109 -1.40 18.07 -8.60
CA GLN A 109 -2.06 17.56 -9.81
C GLN A 109 -2.26 16.05 -9.72
N LEU A 110 -3.46 15.61 -10.05
CA LEU A 110 -3.77 14.20 -10.19
C LEU A 110 -3.49 13.79 -11.64
N ARG A 111 -2.47 12.96 -11.85
CA ARG A 111 -2.03 12.51 -13.17
C ARG A 111 -2.29 11.01 -13.31
N LEU A 112 -2.99 10.60 -14.36
CA LEU A 112 -3.33 9.19 -14.60
C LEU A 112 -2.07 8.28 -14.66
N ARG A 113 -0.99 8.76 -15.29
CA ARG A 113 0.27 8.00 -15.36
C ARG A 113 0.88 7.76 -13.97
N SER A 114 0.86 8.78 -13.10
CA SER A 114 1.34 8.66 -11.73
C SER A 114 0.42 7.75 -10.90
N PHE A 115 -0.89 7.83 -11.11
CA PHE A 115 -1.87 6.94 -10.51
C PHE A 115 -1.62 5.47 -10.92
N ALA A 116 -1.46 5.20 -12.22
CA ALA A 116 -1.16 3.86 -12.71
C ALA A 116 0.12 3.28 -12.09
N SER A 117 1.20 4.08 -11.96
CA SER A 117 2.43 3.65 -11.29
C SER A 117 2.22 3.39 -9.80
N PHE A 118 1.41 4.20 -9.14
CA PHE A 118 1.06 4.03 -7.73
C PHE A 118 0.25 2.75 -7.50
N VAL A 119 -0.75 2.49 -8.35
CA VAL A 119 -1.55 1.26 -8.34
C VAL A 119 -0.67 0.04 -8.59
N ALA A 120 0.19 0.08 -9.61
CA ALA A 120 1.09 -1.01 -9.95
C ALA A 120 2.00 -1.41 -8.77
N SER A 121 2.50 -0.42 -8.00
CA SER A 121 3.30 -0.69 -6.79
C SER A 121 2.49 -1.36 -5.67
N GLY A 122 1.16 -1.14 -5.64
CA GLY A 122 0.25 -1.71 -4.65
C GLY A 122 -0.26 -3.12 -4.96
N VAL A 123 -0.11 -3.60 -6.20
CA VAL A 123 -0.69 -4.90 -6.63
C VAL A 123 -0.16 -6.09 -5.82
N ALA A 124 1.13 -6.11 -5.49
CA ALA A 124 1.70 -7.18 -4.66
C ALA A 124 1.07 -7.23 -3.26
N GLY A 125 0.82 -6.05 -2.67
CA GLY A 125 0.08 -5.93 -1.41
C GLY A 125 -1.36 -6.40 -1.52
N LEU A 126 -2.05 -6.08 -2.62
CA LEU A 126 -3.41 -6.58 -2.91
C LEU A 126 -3.45 -8.11 -2.99
N ILE A 127 -2.52 -8.72 -3.71
CA ILE A 127 -2.44 -10.18 -3.84
C ILE A 127 -2.25 -10.82 -2.45
N ALA A 128 -1.31 -10.33 -1.66
CA ALA A 128 -1.07 -10.82 -0.30
C ALA A 128 -2.30 -10.62 0.59
N ASN A 129 -2.95 -9.45 0.53
CA ASN A 129 -4.17 -9.16 1.29
C ASN A 129 -5.30 -10.10 0.91
N THR A 130 -5.60 -10.24 -0.38
CA THR A 130 -6.68 -11.10 -0.89
C THR A 130 -6.45 -12.57 -0.56
N ALA A 131 -5.24 -13.08 -0.78
CA ALA A 131 -4.89 -14.46 -0.44
C ALA A 131 -5.03 -14.73 1.07
N THR A 132 -4.62 -13.77 1.91
CA THR A 132 -4.72 -13.92 3.37
C THR A 132 -6.18 -13.87 3.84
N VAL A 133 -6.99 -12.89 3.39
CA VAL A 133 -8.40 -12.82 3.82
C VAL A 133 -9.18 -14.05 3.37
N TYR A 134 -8.98 -14.48 2.12
CA TYR A 134 -9.63 -15.68 1.58
C TYR A 134 -9.19 -16.94 2.35
N GLY A 135 -7.90 -17.19 2.45
CA GLY A 135 -7.38 -18.41 3.10
C GLY A 135 -7.72 -18.50 4.58
N LEU A 136 -7.53 -17.41 5.35
CA LEU A 136 -7.83 -17.41 6.78
C LEU A 136 -9.32 -17.46 7.08
N SER A 137 -10.20 -17.01 6.17
CA SER A 137 -11.65 -17.06 6.36
C SER A 137 -12.22 -18.48 6.54
N TYR A 138 -11.45 -19.51 6.22
CA TYR A 138 -11.83 -20.92 6.50
C TYR A 138 -11.58 -21.32 7.96
N PHE A 139 -10.74 -20.61 8.70
CA PHE A 139 -10.29 -20.96 10.04
C PHE A 139 -10.75 -19.98 11.11
N ILE A 140 -10.92 -18.71 10.76
CA ILE A 140 -11.26 -17.63 11.68
C ILE A 140 -12.35 -16.73 11.08
N PRO A 141 -13.07 -15.93 11.90
CA PRO A 141 -14.09 -14.99 11.43
C PRO A 141 -13.52 -14.02 10.37
N GLU A 142 -14.33 -13.68 9.37
CA GLU A 142 -13.93 -12.87 8.21
C GLU A 142 -13.32 -11.50 8.59
N VAL A 143 -13.85 -10.88 9.65
CA VAL A 143 -13.33 -9.60 10.18
C VAL A 143 -11.90 -9.77 10.71
N ALA A 144 -11.64 -10.86 11.45
CA ALA A 144 -10.31 -11.17 11.95
C ALA A 144 -9.36 -11.54 10.80
N ALA A 145 -9.84 -12.32 9.81
CA ALA A 145 -9.10 -12.63 8.60
C ALA A 145 -8.70 -11.37 7.83
N LYS A 146 -9.61 -10.38 7.72
CA LYS A 146 -9.32 -9.09 7.10
C LYS A 146 -8.27 -8.29 7.88
N ALA A 147 -8.33 -8.26 9.21
CA ALA A 147 -7.31 -7.61 10.02
C ALA A 147 -5.91 -8.22 9.81
N CYS A 148 -5.82 -9.56 9.78
CA CYS A 148 -4.57 -10.26 9.46
C CYS A 148 -4.08 -9.97 8.03
N ALA A 149 -4.99 -9.85 7.07
CA ALA A 149 -4.66 -9.55 5.69
C ALA A 149 -4.09 -8.13 5.52
N ILE A 150 -4.56 -7.15 6.29
CA ILE A 150 -3.99 -5.79 6.33
C ILE A 150 -2.53 -5.84 6.81
N LEU A 151 -2.24 -6.60 7.87
CA LEU A 151 -0.87 -6.78 8.36
C LEU A 151 0.01 -7.50 7.34
N ALA A 152 -0.49 -8.54 6.67
CA ALA A 152 0.24 -9.26 5.63
C ALA A 152 0.62 -8.34 4.46
N SER A 153 -0.33 -7.55 3.96
CA SER A 153 -0.07 -6.59 2.88
C SER A 153 0.93 -5.49 3.31
N PHE A 154 0.85 -5.04 4.56
CA PHE A 154 1.83 -4.09 5.11
C PHE A 154 3.25 -4.67 5.08
N LEU A 155 3.43 -5.89 5.54
CA LEU A 155 4.73 -6.56 5.53
C LEU A 155 5.29 -6.74 4.12
N VAL A 156 4.45 -7.11 3.16
CA VAL A 156 4.85 -7.24 1.74
C VAL A 156 5.26 -5.88 1.18
N ASN A 157 4.43 -4.85 1.35
CA ASN A 157 4.71 -3.51 0.84
C ASN A 157 5.96 -2.89 1.49
N PHE A 158 6.14 -3.09 2.80
CA PHE A 158 7.34 -2.65 3.51
C PHE A 158 8.59 -3.36 2.99
N SER A 159 8.53 -4.69 2.82
CA SER A 159 9.64 -5.48 2.30
C SER A 159 10.03 -5.05 0.88
N LEU A 160 9.04 -4.88 -0.01
CA LEU A 160 9.29 -4.41 -1.38
C LEU A 160 9.89 -2.99 -1.38
N SER A 161 9.36 -2.09 -0.57
CA SER A 161 9.91 -0.74 -0.45
C SER A 161 11.36 -0.78 0.04
N HIS A 162 11.65 -1.54 1.08
CA HIS A 162 12.97 -1.62 1.69
C HIS A 162 14.01 -2.30 0.78
N PHE A 163 13.65 -3.44 0.18
CA PHE A 163 14.61 -4.26 -0.58
C PHE A 163 14.68 -3.93 -2.07
N VAL A 164 13.64 -3.33 -2.65
CA VAL A 164 13.57 -3.05 -4.09
C VAL A 164 13.72 -1.56 -4.36
N VAL A 165 12.90 -0.72 -3.72
CA VAL A 165 12.84 0.72 -4.02
C VAL A 165 14.04 1.48 -3.44
N PHE A 166 14.41 1.20 -2.19
CA PHE A 166 15.49 1.89 -1.47
C PHE A 166 16.84 1.17 -1.55
N ARG A 167 17.02 0.26 -2.51
CA ARG A 167 18.36 -0.29 -2.78
C ARG A 167 19.29 0.87 -3.15
N PRO A 168 20.41 1.10 -2.40
CA PRO A 168 21.37 2.11 -2.79
C PRO A 168 21.81 1.80 -4.21
N ALA A 169 21.66 2.79 -5.10
CA ALA A 169 22.14 2.67 -6.48
C ALA A 169 23.60 2.23 -6.40
N ARG A 170 23.92 1.03 -6.90
CA ARG A 170 25.29 0.55 -7.03
C ARG A 170 26.00 1.61 -7.86
N ARG A 171 26.85 2.43 -7.21
CA ARG A 171 27.74 3.35 -7.92
C ARG A 171 28.37 2.54 -9.03
N ARG A 172 28.02 2.84 -10.26
CA ARG A 172 28.81 2.40 -11.41
C ARG A 172 30.20 2.92 -11.12
N ALA A 173 31.09 2.01 -10.69
CA ALA A 173 32.49 2.29 -10.62
C ALA A 173 32.89 2.77 -12.01
N GLY A 174 33.35 4.02 -12.06
CA GLY A 174 33.63 4.70 -13.29
C GLY A 174 34.64 3.96 -14.11
N THR A 175 34.33 3.79 -15.34
CA THR A 175 35.30 3.74 -16.43
C THR A 175 35.79 5.16 -16.62
N SER A 176 36.85 5.50 -15.95
CA SER A 176 37.75 6.55 -16.38
C SER A 176 39.09 5.88 -16.62
N ALA A 177 39.24 5.36 -17.82
CA ALA A 177 40.52 5.11 -18.48
C ALA A 177 40.48 5.98 -19.74
N GLU A 178 41.28 6.97 -19.72
CA GLU A 178 42.15 7.64 -20.71
C GLU A 178 42.19 9.14 -20.45
#